data_bacab5ad2075cce302c89c92f4f27656
#
_entry.id   bacab5ad2075cce302c89c92f4f27656
#
_cell.length_a   1.000
_cell.length_b   1.000
_cell.length_c   1.000
_cell.angle_alpha   90.00
_cell.angle_beta   90.00
_cell.angle_gamma   90.00
#
_symmetry.space_group_name_H-M   'P 1'
#
loop_
_entity.id
_entity.type
_entity.pdbx_description
1 polymer ?
#
loop_
_entity_poly.entity_id
_entity_poly.type
_entity_poly.pdbx_seq_one_letter_code
_entity_poly.pdbx_strand_id
1 'polypeptide(L)'
;MRCNLRLVVNVAKHYTGRGLTLLDLVQEGNIGLMKAAERYQHRKGFKFSTYATWWIRQGITRALADQSRTIRIPVHQTEASNRILRASRRLVQQLGRQPRLEEVASRMRMRPDRLQETMQAFQEPVALEHQVGDGGTELGELLPDQQAVPPDAHVNRTELTREMDRILGTLTPREQTVIRLRFGIGEDQARTLEQVGQHLSVTRERIRQIEAKALKKLKTPMVKEMFAALK
;
A
#
# COMPACT_ATOMS: atom_id res chain seq x y z
N MET A 1 30.82 -7.67 -30.90
CA MET A 1 29.61 -8.00 -30.12
C MET A 1 28.81 -9.15 -30.72
N ARG A 2 28.42 -9.10 -32.01
CA ARG A 2 27.56 -10.11 -32.65
C ARG A 2 28.03 -11.57 -32.48
N CYS A 3 29.34 -11.82 -32.51
CA CYS A 3 29.94 -13.16 -32.34
C CYS A 3 29.75 -13.76 -30.94
N ASN A 4 29.41 -12.96 -29.91
CA ASN A 4 29.32 -13.41 -28.51
C ASN A 4 27.87 -13.46 -27.98
N LEU A 5 26.85 -13.22 -28.80
CA LEU A 5 25.44 -13.29 -28.39
C LEU A 5 25.03 -14.71 -27.92
N ARG A 6 25.64 -15.75 -28.48
CA ARG A 6 25.44 -17.14 -28.03
C ARG A 6 25.83 -17.34 -26.55
N LEU A 7 26.88 -16.65 -26.10
CA LEU A 7 27.29 -16.69 -24.69
C LEU A 7 26.23 -16.11 -23.78
N VAL A 8 25.59 -14.99 -24.17
CA VAL A 8 24.50 -14.39 -23.43
C VAL A 8 23.33 -15.35 -23.28
N VAL A 9 22.88 -15.95 -24.37
CA VAL A 9 21.77 -16.92 -24.36
C VAL A 9 22.11 -18.12 -23.46
N ASN A 10 23.35 -18.62 -23.53
CA ASN A 10 23.75 -19.73 -22.66
C ASN A 10 23.70 -19.38 -21.19
N VAL A 11 24.13 -18.18 -20.81
CA VAL A 11 24.03 -17.70 -19.42
C VAL A 11 22.59 -17.45 -19.02
N ALA A 12 21.77 -16.79 -19.87
CA ALA A 12 20.40 -16.43 -19.60
C ALA A 12 19.49 -17.65 -19.33
N LYS A 13 19.71 -18.76 -20.04
CA LYS A 13 18.95 -20.02 -19.84
C LYS A 13 18.96 -20.54 -18.40
N HIS A 14 19.99 -20.25 -17.62
CA HIS A 14 20.07 -20.67 -16.22
C HIS A 14 19.22 -19.84 -15.27
N TYR A 15 18.62 -18.76 -15.77
CA TYR A 15 17.82 -17.81 -14.97
C TYR A 15 16.34 -17.78 -15.36
N THR A 16 15.91 -18.65 -16.28
CA THR A 16 14.50 -18.79 -16.67
C THR A 16 13.61 -19.24 -15.51
N GLY A 17 12.33 -18.88 -15.56
CA GLY A 17 11.36 -19.24 -14.52
C GLY A 17 11.49 -18.44 -13.20
N ARG A 18 12.09 -17.23 -13.26
CA ARG A 18 12.30 -16.37 -12.09
C ARG A 18 11.58 -15.01 -12.21
N GLY A 19 10.48 -14.95 -12.98
CA GLY A 19 9.66 -13.74 -13.10
C GLY A 19 9.96 -12.87 -14.33
N LEU A 20 11.03 -13.14 -15.10
CA LEU A 20 11.30 -12.52 -16.40
C LEU A 20 11.29 -13.54 -17.52
N THR A 21 10.88 -13.09 -18.71
CA THR A 21 10.92 -13.94 -19.91
C THR A 21 12.37 -14.18 -20.36
N LEU A 22 12.63 -15.26 -21.13
CA LEU A 22 13.97 -15.53 -21.65
C LEU A 22 14.48 -14.38 -22.52
N LEU A 23 13.60 -13.74 -23.30
CA LEU A 23 13.97 -12.63 -24.17
C LEU A 23 14.44 -11.43 -23.36
N ASP A 24 13.73 -11.08 -22.27
CA ASP A 24 14.12 -9.98 -21.37
C ASP A 24 15.47 -10.27 -20.71
N LEU A 25 15.67 -11.50 -20.23
CA LEU A 25 16.95 -11.92 -19.65
C LEU A 25 18.10 -11.82 -20.65
N VAL A 26 17.84 -12.17 -21.93
CA VAL A 26 18.85 -12.02 -23.00
C VAL A 26 19.14 -10.55 -23.27
N GLN A 27 18.15 -9.67 -23.29
CA GLN A 27 18.37 -8.23 -23.50
C GLN A 27 19.17 -7.60 -22.35
N GLU A 28 18.84 -7.91 -21.12
CA GLU A 28 19.60 -7.45 -19.95
C GLU A 28 21.04 -8.02 -19.95
N GLY A 29 21.19 -9.27 -20.37
CA GLY A 29 22.49 -9.89 -20.58
C GLY A 29 23.29 -9.24 -21.71
N ASN A 30 22.64 -8.78 -22.80
CA ASN A 30 23.27 -8.02 -23.87
C ASN A 30 23.78 -6.68 -23.39
N ILE A 31 23.03 -5.98 -22.51
CA ILE A 31 23.50 -4.75 -21.87
C ILE A 31 24.76 -5.04 -21.02
N GLY A 32 24.77 -6.16 -20.30
CA GLY A 32 25.97 -6.62 -19.59
C GLY A 32 27.15 -6.89 -20.51
N LEU A 33 26.91 -7.56 -21.67
CA LEU A 33 27.93 -7.82 -22.68
C LEU A 33 28.50 -6.51 -23.27
N MET A 34 27.65 -5.50 -23.50
CA MET A 34 28.10 -4.18 -23.97
C MET A 34 29.07 -3.54 -23.00
N LYS A 35 28.72 -3.50 -21.71
CA LYS A 35 29.57 -2.99 -20.64
C LYS A 35 30.90 -3.77 -20.54
N ALA A 36 30.86 -5.09 -20.74
CA ALA A 36 32.05 -5.91 -20.79
C ALA A 36 32.97 -5.55 -21.94
N ALA A 37 32.40 -5.33 -23.14
CA ALA A 37 33.19 -4.96 -24.33
C ALA A 37 33.88 -3.60 -24.18
N GLU A 38 33.21 -2.61 -23.59
CA GLU A 38 33.76 -1.28 -23.34
C GLU A 38 34.92 -1.29 -22.33
N ARG A 39 34.83 -2.16 -21.31
CA ARG A 39 35.79 -2.19 -20.19
C ARG A 39 36.87 -3.27 -20.32
N TYR A 40 36.80 -4.10 -21.33
CA TYR A 40 37.73 -5.21 -21.50
C TYR A 40 39.14 -4.73 -21.89
N GLN A 41 40.12 -5.22 -21.15
CA GLN A 41 41.55 -4.90 -21.37
C GLN A 41 42.28 -6.16 -21.86
N HIS A 42 42.52 -6.27 -23.17
CA HIS A 42 43.18 -7.43 -23.79
C HIS A 42 44.62 -7.66 -23.28
N ARG A 43 45.28 -6.58 -22.83
CA ARG A 43 46.67 -6.64 -22.31
C ARG A 43 46.82 -7.49 -21.05
N LYS A 44 45.72 -7.78 -20.34
CA LYS A 44 45.74 -8.59 -19.12
C LYS A 44 45.79 -10.12 -19.40
N GLY A 45 45.77 -10.56 -20.65
CA GLY A 45 45.95 -11.96 -21.04
C GLY A 45 44.77 -12.87 -20.80
N PHE A 46 43.67 -12.42 -20.18
CA PHE A 46 42.48 -13.23 -19.95
C PHE A 46 41.58 -13.29 -21.20
N LYS A 47 40.88 -14.44 -21.39
CA LYS A 47 39.87 -14.57 -22.46
C LYS A 47 38.71 -13.63 -22.22
N PHE A 48 38.21 -12.99 -23.28
CA PHE A 48 37.05 -12.09 -23.22
C PHE A 48 35.83 -12.73 -22.59
N SER A 49 35.54 -14.01 -22.92
CA SER A 49 34.40 -14.75 -22.37
C SER A 49 34.41 -14.85 -20.85
N THR A 50 35.57 -15.01 -20.23
CA THR A 50 35.72 -15.05 -18.77
C THR A 50 35.25 -13.75 -18.12
N TYR A 51 35.68 -12.61 -18.68
CA TYR A 51 35.29 -11.28 -18.20
C TYR A 51 33.83 -10.95 -18.52
N ALA A 52 33.41 -11.25 -19.74
CA ALA A 52 32.03 -10.98 -20.20
C ALA A 52 30.99 -11.76 -19.42
N THR A 53 31.26 -13.02 -19.06
CA THR A 53 30.32 -13.84 -18.27
C THR A 53 29.99 -13.20 -16.93
N TRP A 54 30.93 -12.53 -16.29
CA TRP A 54 30.70 -11.82 -15.04
C TRP A 54 29.71 -10.65 -15.24
N TRP A 55 29.93 -9.83 -16.27
CA TRP A 55 29.07 -8.68 -16.57
C TRP A 55 27.67 -9.10 -17.05
N ILE A 56 27.59 -10.15 -17.87
CA ILE A 56 26.30 -10.73 -18.31
C ILE A 56 25.51 -11.21 -17.09
N ARG A 57 26.15 -11.97 -16.20
CA ARG A 57 25.52 -12.47 -14.97
C ARG A 57 25.07 -11.31 -14.07
N GLN A 58 25.91 -10.29 -13.91
CA GLN A 58 25.60 -9.12 -13.12
C GLN A 58 24.38 -8.36 -13.68
N GLY A 59 24.31 -8.17 -15.02
CA GLY A 59 23.16 -7.53 -15.67
C GLY A 59 21.89 -8.31 -15.42
N ILE A 60 21.89 -9.60 -15.70
CA ILE A 60 20.73 -10.48 -15.51
C ILE A 60 20.27 -10.52 -14.04
N THR A 61 21.21 -10.68 -13.09
CA THR A 61 20.87 -10.76 -11.68
C THR A 61 20.28 -9.44 -11.17
N ARG A 62 20.81 -8.32 -11.65
CA ARG A 62 20.28 -7.00 -11.30
C ARG A 62 18.89 -6.78 -11.88
N ALA A 63 18.67 -7.13 -13.14
CA ALA A 63 17.35 -7.05 -13.78
C ALA A 63 16.30 -7.90 -13.05
N LEU A 64 16.66 -9.13 -12.65
CA LEU A 64 15.80 -9.98 -11.85
C LEU A 64 15.45 -9.32 -10.49
N ALA A 65 16.39 -8.67 -9.83
CA ALA A 65 16.09 -7.99 -8.57
C ALA A 65 15.19 -6.76 -8.75
N ASP A 66 15.33 -6.06 -9.88
CA ASP A 66 14.66 -4.78 -10.13
C ASP A 66 13.29 -4.91 -10.81
N GLN A 67 13.08 -5.94 -11.65
CA GLN A 67 11.96 -6.01 -12.60
C GLN A 67 11.12 -7.29 -12.51
N SER A 68 11.55 -8.33 -11.77
CA SER A 68 10.87 -9.63 -11.76
C SER A 68 9.54 -9.65 -11.01
N ARG A 69 9.24 -8.61 -10.23
CA ARG A 69 8.06 -8.56 -9.36
C ARG A 69 7.13 -7.43 -9.73
N THR A 70 5.82 -7.67 -9.67
CA THR A 70 4.78 -6.66 -9.88
C THR A 70 4.95 -5.48 -8.91
N ILE A 71 5.21 -5.77 -7.63
CA ILE A 71 5.56 -4.76 -6.63
C ILE A 71 7.08 -4.80 -6.46
N ARG A 72 7.75 -3.74 -6.91
CA ARG A 72 9.21 -3.63 -6.85
C ARG A 72 9.73 -3.70 -5.42
N ILE A 73 10.73 -4.56 -5.19
CA ILE A 73 11.42 -4.70 -3.91
C ILE A 73 12.87 -4.22 -4.07
N PRO A 74 13.43 -3.46 -3.09
CA PRO A 74 14.83 -3.04 -3.13
C PRO A 74 15.81 -4.23 -3.20
N VAL A 75 16.92 -4.04 -3.95
CA VAL A 75 17.91 -5.10 -4.21
C VAL A 75 18.47 -5.72 -2.92
N HIS A 76 18.75 -4.91 -1.89
CA HIS A 76 19.28 -5.41 -0.63
C HIS A 76 18.30 -6.35 0.12
N GLN A 77 17.00 -6.13 -0.01
CA GLN A 77 15.99 -7.05 0.54
C GLN A 77 15.94 -8.33 -0.28
N THR A 78 15.99 -8.25 -1.62
CA THR A 78 16.06 -9.43 -2.49
C THR A 78 17.29 -10.30 -2.16
N GLU A 79 18.43 -9.68 -1.88
CA GLU A 79 19.63 -10.40 -1.43
C GLU A 79 19.44 -11.05 -0.04
N ALA A 80 18.76 -10.36 0.88
CA ALA A 80 18.43 -10.92 2.19
C ALA A 80 17.52 -12.15 2.05
N SER A 81 16.45 -12.07 1.24
CA SER A 81 15.57 -13.21 0.95
C SER A 81 16.33 -14.39 0.34
N ASN A 82 17.19 -14.13 -0.63
CA ASN A 82 18.01 -15.17 -1.24
C ASN A 82 18.97 -15.84 -0.25
N ARG A 83 19.47 -15.09 0.75
CA ARG A 83 20.27 -15.65 1.85
C ARG A 83 19.43 -16.52 2.77
N ILE A 84 18.23 -16.08 3.15
CA ILE A 84 17.27 -16.82 3.97
C ILE A 84 16.91 -18.13 3.26
N LEU A 85 16.54 -18.08 1.99
CA LEU A 85 16.18 -19.27 1.21
C LEU A 85 17.33 -20.29 1.13
N ARG A 86 18.56 -19.82 0.93
CA ARG A 86 19.75 -20.69 0.94
C ARG A 86 20.00 -21.31 2.30
N ALA A 87 19.85 -20.55 3.38
CA ALA A 87 20.00 -21.05 4.75
C ALA A 87 18.93 -22.10 5.08
N SER A 88 17.68 -21.82 4.73
CA SER A 88 16.56 -22.76 4.90
C SER A 88 16.80 -24.08 4.16
N ARG A 89 17.19 -24.03 2.88
CA ARG A 89 17.50 -25.24 2.10
C ARG A 89 18.62 -26.08 2.72
N ARG A 90 19.67 -25.44 3.24
CA ARG A 90 20.75 -26.13 3.96
C ARG A 90 20.27 -26.79 5.25
N LEU A 91 19.38 -26.10 5.98
CA LEU A 91 18.80 -26.69 7.21
C LEU A 91 17.87 -27.87 6.89
N VAL A 92 17.05 -27.78 5.82
CA VAL A 92 16.24 -28.91 5.33
C VAL A 92 17.13 -30.12 5.07
N GLN A 93 18.26 -29.91 4.39
CA GLN A 93 19.21 -31.00 4.07
C GLN A 93 19.89 -31.61 5.31
N GLN A 94 20.14 -30.79 6.36
CA GLN A 94 20.74 -31.24 7.61
C GLN A 94 19.74 -31.91 8.54
N LEU A 95 18.50 -31.40 8.62
CA LEU A 95 17.48 -31.88 9.58
C LEU A 95 16.57 -32.97 9.01
N GLY A 96 16.54 -33.13 7.68
CA GLY A 96 15.61 -34.05 7.01
C GLY A 96 14.13 -33.60 7.07
N ARG A 97 13.84 -32.40 7.61
CA ARG A 97 12.50 -31.81 7.74
C ARG A 97 12.53 -30.30 7.46
N GLN A 98 11.36 -29.72 7.30
CA GLN A 98 11.22 -28.25 7.23
C GLN A 98 11.72 -27.60 8.54
N PRO A 99 12.64 -26.62 8.48
CA PRO A 99 13.13 -25.91 9.65
C PRO A 99 12.06 -24.98 10.21
N ARG A 100 12.02 -24.83 11.53
CA ARG A 100 11.18 -23.82 12.19
C ARG A 100 11.76 -22.43 11.97
N LEU A 101 10.90 -21.41 12.06
CA LEU A 101 11.31 -20.01 11.88
C LEU A 101 12.49 -19.63 12.80
N GLU A 102 12.44 -20.09 14.05
CA GLU A 102 13.48 -19.86 15.07
C GLU A 102 14.84 -20.48 14.71
N GLU A 103 14.83 -21.66 14.08
CA GLU A 103 16.05 -22.35 13.65
C GLU A 103 16.73 -21.59 12.49
N VAL A 104 15.92 -21.07 11.55
CA VAL A 104 16.41 -20.23 10.46
C VAL A 104 16.93 -18.89 11.01
N ALA A 105 16.21 -18.26 11.95
CA ALA A 105 16.58 -17.00 12.58
C ALA A 105 17.92 -17.14 13.34
N SER A 106 18.07 -18.19 14.13
CA SER A 106 19.33 -18.52 14.83
C SER A 106 20.48 -18.71 13.85
N ARG A 107 20.26 -19.45 12.75
CA ARG A 107 21.27 -19.66 11.70
C ARG A 107 21.71 -18.38 11.02
N MET A 108 20.76 -17.45 10.83
CA MET A 108 20.99 -16.13 10.21
C MET A 108 21.48 -15.08 11.21
N ARG A 109 21.48 -15.36 12.50
CA ARG A 109 21.74 -14.41 13.60
C ARG A 109 20.82 -13.19 13.53
N MET A 110 19.55 -13.45 13.26
CA MET A 110 18.49 -12.43 13.16
C MET A 110 17.41 -12.70 14.20
N ARG A 111 16.65 -11.66 14.57
CA ARG A 111 15.45 -11.82 15.40
C ARG A 111 14.36 -12.51 14.57
N PRO A 112 13.58 -13.44 15.16
CA PRO A 112 12.49 -14.12 14.48
C PRO A 112 11.47 -13.18 13.85
N ASP A 113 11.08 -12.10 14.56
CA ASP A 113 10.13 -11.10 14.09
C ASP A 113 10.60 -10.47 12.76
N ARG A 114 11.87 -10.03 12.71
CA ARG A 114 12.46 -9.44 11.50
C ARG A 114 12.55 -10.43 10.34
N LEU A 115 12.79 -11.72 10.65
CA LEU A 115 12.78 -12.77 9.64
C LEU A 115 11.37 -12.93 9.06
N GLN A 116 10.34 -12.94 9.91
CA GLN A 116 8.94 -13.05 9.51
C GLN A 116 8.50 -11.85 8.64
N GLU A 117 8.79 -10.62 9.06
CA GLU A 117 8.55 -9.41 8.28
C GLU A 117 9.20 -9.50 6.89
N THR A 118 10.47 -9.94 6.84
CA THR A 118 11.17 -10.11 5.56
C THR A 118 10.47 -11.15 4.69
N MET A 119 10.03 -12.27 5.25
CA MET A 119 9.34 -13.31 4.49
C MET A 119 7.96 -12.84 3.99
N GLN A 120 7.21 -12.08 4.80
CA GLN A 120 5.92 -11.50 4.40
C GLN A 120 6.08 -10.51 3.24
N ALA A 121 7.12 -9.66 3.27
CA ALA A 121 7.40 -8.71 2.19
C ALA A 121 7.71 -9.39 0.83
N PHE A 122 8.03 -10.70 0.85
CA PHE A 122 8.31 -11.49 -0.36
C PHE A 122 7.15 -12.34 -0.85
N GLN A 123 5.96 -12.22 -0.26
CA GLN A 123 4.78 -12.88 -0.81
C GLN A 123 4.46 -12.30 -2.20
N GLU A 124 4.09 -13.19 -3.11
CA GLU A 124 3.68 -12.79 -4.45
C GLU A 124 2.20 -12.41 -4.44
N PRO A 125 1.80 -11.34 -5.16
CA PRO A 125 0.39 -11.01 -5.31
C PRO A 125 -0.34 -12.14 -6.06
N VAL A 126 -1.56 -12.41 -5.62
CA VAL A 126 -2.45 -13.37 -6.27
C VAL A 126 -3.28 -12.63 -7.32
N ALA A 127 -3.52 -13.24 -8.48
CA ALA A 127 -4.37 -12.67 -9.51
C ALA A 127 -5.83 -12.60 -9.05
N LEU A 128 -6.56 -11.54 -9.41
CA LEU A 128 -7.97 -11.39 -9.06
C LEU A 128 -8.86 -12.40 -9.80
N GLU A 129 -8.42 -12.86 -10.96
CA GLU A 129 -9.06 -13.89 -11.78
C GLU A 129 -8.82 -15.32 -11.23
N HIS A 130 -8.09 -15.44 -10.11
CA HIS A 130 -7.84 -16.74 -9.49
C HIS A 130 -9.15 -17.32 -8.96
N GLN A 131 -9.49 -18.54 -9.41
CA GLN A 131 -10.70 -19.24 -8.97
C GLN A 131 -10.54 -19.74 -7.54
N VAL A 132 -11.54 -19.45 -6.71
CA VAL A 132 -11.61 -19.84 -5.30
C VAL A 132 -12.69 -20.91 -5.12
N GLY A 133 -12.28 -22.10 -4.69
CA GLY A 133 -13.18 -23.25 -4.50
C GLY A 133 -13.61 -23.94 -5.80
N ASP A 134 -14.53 -24.88 -5.68
CA ASP A 134 -15.03 -25.70 -6.81
C ASP A 134 -16.10 -24.99 -7.67
N GLY A 135 -16.56 -23.82 -7.25
CA GLY A 135 -17.69 -23.09 -7.87
C GLY A 135 -17.31 -22.14 -9.02
N GLY A 136 -16.03 -22.02 -9.38
CA GLY A 136 -15.60 -21.11 -10.45
C GLY A 136 -15.71 -19.62 -10.12
N THR A 137 -15.97 -19.26 -8.85
CA THR A 137 -16.00 -17.86 -8.38
C THR A 137 -14.60 -17.28 -8.39
N GLU A 138 -14.42 -16.11 -8.97
CA GLU A 138 -13.13 -15.41 -8.98
C GLU A 138 -12.88 -14.68 -7.65
N LEU A 139 -11.61 -14.59 -7.25
CA LEU A 139 -11.22 -13.88 -6.03
C LEU A 139 -11.67 -12.41 -6.04
N GLY A 140 -11.70 -11.79 -7.22
CA GLY A 140 -12.14 -10.41 -7.40
C GLY A 140 -13.63 -10.20 -7.05
N GLU A 141 -14.48 -11.19 -7.27
CA GLU A 141 -15.92 -11.12 -6.93
C GLU A 141 -16.19 -11.18 -5.41
N LEU A 142 -15.23 -11.73 -4.64
CA LEU A 142 -15.34 -11.83 -3.19
C LEU A 142 -14.89 -10.55 -2.47
N LEU A 143 -14.24 -9.62 -3.17
CA LEU A 143 -13.73 -8.39 -2.57
C LEU A 143 -14.84 -7.33 -2.51
N PRO A 144 -15.25 -6.86 -1.31
CA PRO A 144 -16.24 -5.80 -1.19
C PRO A 144 -15.66 -4.47 -1.67
N ASP A 145 -16.47 -3.68 -2.37
CA ASP A 145 -16.14 -2.29 -2.68
C ASP A 145 -16.21 -1.45 -1.39
N GLN A 146 -15.06 -1.01 -0.90
CA GLN A 146 -14.95 -0.17 0.30
C GLN A 146 -15.46 1.26 0.09
N GLN A 147 -15.62 1.70 -1.15
CA GLN A 147 -16.14 3.03 -1.48
C GLN A 147 -17.66 3.03 -1.72
N ALA A 148 -18.26 1.86 -1.88
CA ALA A 148 -19.69 1.74 -2.02
C ALA A 148 -20.38 2.24 -0.74
N VAL A 149 -21.21 3.26 -0.88
CA VAL A 149 -22.01 3.78 0.22
C VAL A 149 -23.20 2.85 0.42
N PRO A 150 -23.33 2.19 1.58
CA PRO A 150 -24.50 1.34 1.85
C PRO A 150 -25.79 2.13 1.69
N PRO A 151 -26.87 1.54 1.14
CA PRO A 151 -28.16 2.22 0.99
C PRO A 151 -28.67 2.84 2.29
N ASP A 152 -28.45 2.16 3.41
CA ASP A 152 -28.86 2.59 4.75
C ASP A 152 -28.15 3.88 5.17
N ALA A 153 -26.89 4.09 4.76
CA ALA A 153 -26.14 5.30 5.11
C ALA A 153 -26.78 6.56 4.50
N HIS A 154 -27.37 6.47 3.31
CA HIS A 154 -28.08 7.58 2.67
C HIS A 154 -29.38 7.89 3.43
N VAL A 155 -30.13 6.87 3.81
CA VAL A 155 -31.37 7.01 4.58
C VAL A 155 -31.06 7.63 5.94
N ASN A 156 -30.10 7.06 6.67
CA ASN A 156 -29.67 7.55 7.97
C ASN A 156 -29.18 9.01 7.92
N ARG A 157 -28.45 9.40 6.87
CA ARG A 157 -28.02 10.80 6.67
C ARG A 157 -29.21 11.72 6.44
N THR A 158 -30.19 11.30 5.69
CA THR A 158 -31.40 12.09 5.41
C THR A 158 -32.25 12.26 6.66
N GLU A 159 -32.43 11.19 7.43
CA GLU A 159 -33.16 11.24 8.70
C GLU A 159 -32.43 12.09 9.75
N LEU A 160 -31.12 11.94 9.88
CA LEU A 160 -30.30 12.76 10.74
C LEU A 160 -30.42 14.25 10.39
N THR A 161 -30.40 14.59 9.11
CA THR A 161 -30.56 15.98 8.64
C THR A 161 -31.94 16.52 9.00
N ARG A 162 -33.00 15.74 8.77
CA ARG A 162 -34.37 16.14 9.15
C ARG A 162 -34.52 16.37 10.63
N GLU A 163 -33.96 15.47 11.44
CA GLU A 163 -34.03 15.57 12.91
C GLU A 163 -33.21 16.76 13.42
N MET A 164 -32.05 17.01 12.84
CA MET A 164 -31.28 18.24 13.14
C MET A 164 -32.08 19.50 12.78
N ASP A 165 -32.74 19.56 11.63
CA ASP A 165 -33.59 20.70 11.26
C ASP A 165 -34.76 20.90 12.21
N ARG A 166 -35.35 19.81 12.69
CA ARG A 166 -36.43 19.84 13.68
C ARG A 166 -35.95 20.40 15.02
N ILE A 167 -34.79 19.92 15.51
CA ILE A 167 -34.17 20.42 16.73
C ILE A 167 -33.79 21.89 16.62
N LEU A 168 -33.19 22.28 15.51
CA LEU A 168 -32.81 23.68 15.24
C LEU A 168 -34.06 24.57 15.13
N GLY A 169 -35.20 24.05 14.68
CA GLY A 169 -36.48 24.77 14.64
C GLY A 169 -37.01 25.20 16.01
N THR A 170 -36.52 24.62 17.13
CA THR A 170 -36.87 25.05 18.49
C THR A 170 -36.15 26.32 18.92
N LEU A 171 -35.13 26.76 18.18
CA LEU A 171 -34.37 27.97 18.44
C LEU A 171 -35.03 29.18 17.77
N THR A 172 -34.71 30.40 18.29
CA THR A 172 -35.12 31.62 17.58
C THR A 172 -34.37 31.72 16.22
N PRO A 173 -34.97 32.43 15.22
CA PRO A 173 -34.33 32.54 13.89
C PRO A 173 -32.87 33.03 13.92
N ARG A 174 -32.58 33.98 14.81
CA ARG A 174 -31.20 34.48 15.00
C ARG A 174 -30.24 33.44 15.61
N GLU A 175 -30.69 32.69 16.63
CA GLU A 175 -29.92 31.60 17.23
C GLU A 175 -29.65 30.46 16.21
N GLN A 176 -30.67 30.12 15.42
CA GLN A 176 -30.56 29.10 14.36
C GLN A 176 -29.53 29.50 13.30
N THR A 177 -29.57 30.74 12.79
CA THR A 177 -28.61 31.22 11.81
C THR A 177 -27.18 31.20 12.35
N VAL A 178 -26.97 31.65 13.60
CA VAL A 178 -25.63 31.62 14.23
C VAL A 178 -25.12 30.19 14.34
N ILE A 179 -25.92 29.23 14.77
CA ILE A 179 -25.53 27.82 14.90
C ILE A 179 -25.24 27.21 13.51
N ARG A 180 -26.10 27.44 12.51
CA ARG A 180 -25.88 26.94 11.14
C ARG A 180 -24.57 27.44 10.54
N LEU A 181 -24.30 28.74 10.59
CA LEU A 181 -23.08 29.34 10.06
C LEU A 181 -21.84 28.89 10.86
N ARG A 182 -21.96 28.75 12.18
CA ARG A 182 -20.85 28.35 13.06
C ARG A 182 -20.38 26.91 12.81
N PHE A 183 -21.33 26.00 12.67
CA PHE A 183 -21.05 24.57 12.52
C PHE A 183 -21.13 24.07 11.08
N GLY A 184 -21.42 24.93 10.10
CA GLY A 184 -21.52 24.57 8.70
C GLY A 184 -22.73 23.67 8.38
N ILE A 185 -23.82 23.81 9.15
CA ILE A 185 -25.02 22.98 8.93
C ILE A 185 -25.79 23.50 7.72
N GLY A 186 -25.70 22.75 6.60
CA GLY A 186 -26.26 23.17 5.31
C GLY A 186 -25.33 24.02 4.44
N GLU A 187 -24.11 24.27 4.89
CA GLU A 187 -23.04 24.94 4.14
C GLU A 187 -21.78 24.06 4.16
N ASP A 188 -20.89 24.20 3.17
CA ASP A 188 -19.69 23.34 3.05
C ASP A 188 -18.61 23.60 4.11
N GLN A 189 -18.65 24.73 4.81
CA GLN A 189 -17.59 25.11 5.76
C GLN A 189 -18.13 25.79 7.03
N ALA A 190 -17.56 25.36 8.18
CA ALA A 190 -17.78 26.01 9.46
C ALA A 190 -17.06 27.37 9.51
N ARG A 191 -17.73 28.40 10.04
CA ARG A 191 -17.20 29.77 10.14
C ARG A 191 -16.72 30.09 11.55
N THR A 192 -15.72 30.98 11.66
CA THR A 192 -15.27 31.49 12.94
C THR A 192 -16.27 32.48 13.56
N LEU A 193 -16.24 32.72 14.88
CA LEU A 193 -17.12 33.70 15.56
C LEU A 193 -17.00 35.12 14.96
N GLU A 194 -15.81 35.47 14.49
CA GLU A 194 -15.53 36.74 13.86
C GLU A 194 -16.19 36.85 12.47
N GLN A 195 -16.06 35.81 11.65
CA GLN A 195 -16.69 35.74 10.34
C GLN A 195 -18.23 35.76 10.45
N VAL A 196 -18.78 35.03 11.43
CA VAL A 196 -20.23 35.05 11.71
C VAL A 196 -20.65 36.44 12.18
N GLY A 197 -19.83 37.12 13.01
CA GLY A 197 -20.07 38.47 13.47
C GLY A 197 -20.10 39.49 12.30
N GLN A 198 -19.15 39.40 11.38
CA GLN A 198 -19.09 40.20 10.16
C GLN A 198 -20.32 39.98 9.28
N HIS A 199 -20.69 38.69 9.07
CA HIS A 199 -21.86 38.35 8.24
C HIS A 199 -23.19 38.86 8.80
N LEU A 200 -23.35 38.88 10.13
CA LEU A 200 -24.57 39.33 10.79
C LEU A 200 -24.51 40.78 11.31
N SER A 201 -23.41 41.49 11.01
CA SER A 201 -23.14 42.87 11.49
C SER A 201 -23.25 43.03 13.02
N VAL A 202 -22.67 42.05 13.75
CA VAL A 202 -22.68 41.98 15.21
C VAL A 202 -21.27 41.72 15.76
N THR A 203 -20.98 42.19 16.98
CA THR A 203 -19.67 41.96 17.60
C THR A 203 -19.43 40.48 17.87
N ARG A 204 -18.17 40.04 17.82
CA ARG A 204 -17.73 38.66 18.15
C ARG A 204 -18.26 38.17 19.50
N GLU A 205 -18.20 39.04 20.52
CA GLU A 205 -18.67 38.69 21.87
C GLU A 205 -20.19 38.46 21.90
N ARG A 206 -20.94 39.24 21.13
CA ARG A 206 -22.38 39.05 21.04
C ARG A 206 -22.74 37.72 20.35
N ILE A 207 -22.00 37.32 19.34
CA ILE A 207 -22.17 36.00 18.71
C ILE A 207 -21.87 34.88 19.70
N ARG A 208 -20.78 35.01 20.50
CA ARG A 208 -20.44 34.05 21.53
C ARG A 208 -21.57 33.88 22.59
N GLN A 209 -22.20 34.99 22.99
CA GLN A 209 -23.34 34.96 23.92
C GLN A 209 -24.55 34.24 23.30
N ILE A 210 -24.87 34.55 22.03
CA ILE A 210 -25.97 33.90 21.30
C ILE A 210 -25.71 32.40 21.17
N GLU A 211 -24.49 31.98 20.75
CA GLU A 211 -24.08 30.60 20.66
C GLU A 211 -24.23 29.87 22.00
N ALA A 212 -23.70 30.43 23.10
CA ALA A 212 -23.80 29.82 24.42
C ALA A 212 -25.26 29.65 24.87
N LYS A 213 -26.11 30.64 24.59
CA LYS A 213 -27.55 30.58 24.90
C LYS A 213 -28.28 29.55 24.09
N ALA A 214 -27.98 29.45 22.79
CA ALA A 214 -28.54 28.45 21.88
C ALA A 214 -28.13 27.03 22.30
N LEU A 215 -26.83 26.78 22.55
CA LEU A 215 -26.33 25.49 23.02
C LEU A 215 -26.92 25.09 24.38
N LYS A 216 -27.18 26.05 25.29
CA LYS A 216 -27.85 25.76 26.54
C LYS A 216 -29.30 25.30 26.33
N LYS A 217 -30.03 25.89 25.38
CA LYS A 217 -31.38 25.46 25.00
C LYS A 217 -31.38 24.05 24.37
N LEU A 218 -30.38 23.75 23.55
CA LEU A 218 -30.22 22.42 22.92
C LEU A 218 -29.79 21.32 23.92
N LYS A 219 -29.24 21.65 25.07
CA LYS A 219 -28.88 20.68 26.14
C LYS A 219 -30.04 20.15 26.94
N THR A 220 -31.28 20.36 26.56
CA THR A 220 -32.46 19.87 27.27
C THR A 220 -32.52 18.33 27.22
N PRO A 221 -33.08 17.66 28.26
CA PRO A 221 -33.19 16.19 28.34
C PRO A 221 -33.86 15.60 27.13
N MET A 222 -34.88 16.26 26.59
CA MET A 222 -35.62 15.87 25.41
C MET A 222 -34.74 15.71 24.15
N VAL A 223 -33.77 16.60 23.94
CA VAL A 223 -32.81 16.50 22.82
C VAL A 223 -31.83 15.36 23.03
N LYS A 224 -31.44 15.06 24.26
CA LYS A 224 -30.59 13.91 24.58
C LYS A 224 -31.27 12.56 24.30
N GLU A 225 -32.56 12.45 24.59
CA GLU A 225 -33.36 11.24 24.30
C GLU A 225 -33.53 11.03 22.80
N MET A 226 -33.73 12.12 22.03
CA MET A 226 -33.83 12.04 20.57
C MET A 226 -32.50 11.55 19.94
N PHE A 227 -31.33 12.01 20.39
CA PHE A 227 -30.04 11.53 19.95
C PHE A 227 -29.71 10.10 20.45
N ALA A 228 -30.26 9.67 21.56
CA ALA A 228 -30.09 8.30 22.04
C ALA A 228 -30.88 7.27 21.21
N ALA A 229 -31.98 7.68 20.61
CA ALA A 229 -32.79 6.86 19.72
C ALA A 229 -32.20 6.72 18.30
N LEU A 230 -31.21 7.54 17.93
CA LEU A 230 -30.51 7.50 16.63
C LEU A 230 -29.21 6.66 16.65
N LYS A 231 -28.90 5.99 17.75
CA LYS A 231 -27.80 5.01 17.87
C LYS A 231 -28.29 3.61 17.60
#